data_32a58fb0392a2074c3d9bbc76ae1121d
#
_entry.id   32a58fb0392a2074c3d9bbc76ae1121d
#
_cell.length_a   1.000
_cell.length_b   1.000
_cell.length_c   1.000
_cell.angle_alpha   90.00
_cell.angle_beta   90.00
_cell.angle_gamma   90.00
#
_symmetry.space_group_name_H-M   'P 1'
#
loop_
_entity.id
_entity.type
_entity.pdbx_description
1 polymer ?
#
loop_
_entity_poly.entity_id
_entity_poly.type
_entity_poly.pdbx_seq_one_letter_code
_entity_poly.pdbx_strand_id
1 'polypeptide(L)'
;MRGISLLFKRNAQKVAFMFDAIDNSDYAFKYATRGRSSNDKLVSESLNRITQILFQAKAEAIQKEKYYELIMNQVNTGIIVEDDKGNIFQTNNEALRLLGLTVFTHARQLGRIDENLERLISDVRPGEKHQISFINERGTVHLSVRVSEMTLQEKHVRIIAINDINSELDDKEIESWIRLTRVLTHEIMNSVTPITSLSDTLLSLHQNVD
;
A
#
# COMPACT_ATOMS: atom_id res chain seq x y z
N MET A 1 -54.55 -30.47 16.76
CA MET A 1 -53.10 -30.72 16.72
C MET A 1 -52.47 -30.74 15.31
N ARG A 2 -53.11 -31.29 14.26
CA ARG A 2 -52.54 -31.33 12.86
C ARG A 2 -52.20 -29.97 12.27
N GLY A 3 -52.96 -28.90 12.53
CA GLY A 3 -52.71 -27.56 11.96
C GLY A 3 -51.45 -26.87 12.50
N ILE A 4 -51.13 -27.04 13.78
CA ILE A 4 -49.94 -26.46 14.43
C ILE A 4 -48.66 -27.11 13.88
N SER A 5 -48.66 -28.44 13.71
CA SER A 5 -47.54 -29.19 13.14
C SER A 5 -47.25 -28.79 11.70
N LEU A 6 -48.26 -28.55 10.87
CA LEU A 6 -48.12 -28.09 9.48
C LEU A 6 -47.56 -26.67 9.39
N LEU A 7 -47.96 -25.75 10.26
CA LEU A 7 -47.43 -24.39 10.33
C LEU A 7 -45.97 -24.38 10.77
N PHE A 8 -45.60 -25.17 11.75
CA PHE A 8 -44.24 -25.31 12.23
C PHE A 8 -43.31 -25.85 11.11
N LYS A 9 -43.74 -26.95 10.44
CA LYS A 9 -42.97 -27.55 9.34
C LYS A 9 -42.75 -26.55 8.19
N ARG A 10 -43.77 -25.76 7.82
CA ARG A 10 -43.68 -24.73 6.76
C ARG A 10 -42.71 -23.60 7.14
N ASN A 11 -42.75 -23.15 8.39
CA ASN A 11 -41.83 -22.10 8.83
C ASN A 11 -40.38 -22.61 8.91
N ALA A 12 -40.16 -23.84 9.36
CA ALA A 12 -38.86 -24.48 9.33
C ALA A 12 -38.31 -24.59 7.91
N GLN A 13 -39.13 -24.95 6.91
CA GLN A 13 -38.75 -25.01 5.51
C GLN A 13 -38.37 -23.62 4.95
N LYS A 14 -39.06 -22.54 5.34
CA LYS A 14 -38.67 -21.18 4.94
C LYS A 14 -37.30 -20.78 5.47
N VAL A 15 -37.02 -21.09 6.74
CA VAL A 15 -35.72 -20.84 7.36
C VAL A 15 -34.64 -21.61 6.63
N ALA A 16 -34.83 -22.91 6.39
CA ALA A 16 -33.86 -23.71 5.63
C ALA A 16 -33.60 -23.14 4.23
N PHE A 17 -34.68 -22.81 3.51
CA PHE A 17 -34.55 -22.21 2.18
C PHE A 17 -33.81 -20.85 2.20
N MET A 18 -34.01 -20.03 3.24
CA MET A 18 -33.27 -18.78 3.42
C MET A 18 -31.75 -19.05 3.57
N PHE A 19 -31.37 -20.03 4.38
CA PHE A 19 -29.96 -20.39 4.53
C PHE A 19 -29.36 -20.91 3.24
N ASP A 20 -30.05 -21.78 2.52
CA ASP A 20 -29.64 -22.28 1.21
C ASP A 20 -29.44 -21.13 0.21
N ALA A 21 -30.35 -20.15 0.20
CA ALA A 21 -30.22 -18.96 -0.65
C ALA A 21 -29.01 -18.09 -0.27
N ILE A 22 -28.76 -17.89 1.03
CA ILE A 22 -27.61 -17.13 1.55
C ILE A 22 -26.30 -17.83 1.18
N ASP A 23 -26.22 -19.15 1.35
CA ASP A 23 -25.03 -19.95 0.99
C ASP A 23 -24.71 -19.86 -0.51
N ASN A 24 -25.75 -19.81 -1.33
CA ASN A 24 -25.62 -19.58 -2.77
C ASN A 24 -25.47 -18.10 -3.18
N SER A 25 -25.36 -17.20 -2.20
CA SER A 25 -25.27 -15.74 -2.43
C SER A 25 -26.49 -15.15 -3.17
N ASP A 26 -27.65 -15.81 -3.10
CA ASP A 26 -28.92 -15.31 -3.64
C ASP A 26 -29.70 -14.52 -2.59
N TYR A 27 -29.56 -13.21 -2.63
CA TYR A 27 -30.27 -12.27 -1.74
C TYR A 27 -31.48 -11.63 -2.42
N ALA A 28 -31.80 -11.98 -3.66
CA ALA A 28 -32.91 -11.38 -4.42
C ALA A 28 -34.27 -11.95 -3.99
N PHE A 29 -34.26 -13.13 -3.39
CA PHE A 29 -35.49 -13.82 -2.98
C PHE A 29 -36.19 -13.10 -1.83
N LYS A 30 -37.52 -12.95 -1.97
CA LYS A 30 -38.39 -12.39 -0.92
C LYS A 30 -39.62 -13.29 -0.65
N TYR A 31 -39.89 -13.53 0.62
CA TYR A 31 -41.11 -14.23 1.05
C TYR A 31 -42.34 -13.33 0.90
N ALA A 32 -43.38 -13.85 0.27
CA ALA A 32 -44.64 -13.14 0.15
C ALA A 32 -45.30 -12.96 1.54
N THR A 33 -45.80 -11.74 1.78
CA THR A 33 -46.45 -11.37 3.06
C THR A 33 -47.96 -11.23 2.95
N ARG A 34 -48.54 -11.22 1.74
CA ARG A 34 -49.98 -11.07 1.50
C ARG A 34 -50.74 -12.40 1.62
N GLY A 35 -51.98 -12.36 2.15
CA GLY A 35 -52.92 -13.51 2.19
C GLY A 35 -52.59 -14.61 3.20
N ARG A 36 -51.79 -14.32 4.23
CA ARG A 36 -51.34 -15.31 5.24
C ARG A 36 -51.80 -14.96 6.64
N SER A 37 -51.79 -15.98 7.54
CA SER A 37 -52.08 -15.74 8.97
C SER A 37 -51.07 -14.75 9.58
N SER A 38 -51.45 -14.07 10.66
CA SER A 38 -50.62 -13.06 11.33
C SER A 38 -49.23 -13.61 11.69
N ASN A 39 -49.12 -14.84 12.20
CA ASN A 39 -47.82 -15.45 12.55
C ASN A 39 -46.96 -15.77 11.33
N ASP A 40 -47.54 -16.24 10.22
CA ASP A 40 -46.84 -16.55 9.00
C ASP A 40 -46.30 -15.27 8.32
N LYS A 41 -47.08 -14.18 8.43
CA LYS A 41 -46.65 -12.84 7.95
C LYS A 41 -45.45 -12.35 8.76
N LEU A 42 -45.50 -12.43 10.10
CA LEU A 42 -44.42 -12.02 10.98
C LEU A 42 -43.10 -12.76 10.67
N VAL A 43 -43.18 -14.09 10.50
CA VAL A 43 -42.01 -14.90 10.12
C VAL A 43 -41.46 -14.49 8.78
N SER A 44 -42.32 -14.29 7.75
CA SER A 44 -41.89 -13.88 6.42
C SER A 44 -41.22 -12.49 6.41
N GLU A 45 -41.80 -11.54 7.15
CA GLU A 45 -41.21 -10.18 7.30
C GLU A 45 -39.88 -10.22 8.02
N SER A 46 -39.77 -11.02 9.09
CA SER A 46 -38.53 -11.20 9.83
C SER A 46 -37.42 -11.80 8.96
N LEU A 47 -37.73 -12.84 8.19
CA LEU A 47 -36.79 -13.48 7.28
C LEU A 47 -36.36 -12.52 6.18
N ASN A 48 -37.29 -11.77 5.57
CA ASN A 48 -36.96 -10.73 4.57
C ASN A 48 -36.03 -9.65 5.14
N ARG A 49 -36.28 -9.24 6.40
CA ARG A 49 -35.42 -8.25 7.08
C ARG A 49 -34.04 -8.80 7.34
N ILE A 50 -33.90 -10.05 7.79
CA ILE A 50 -32.58 -10.69 7.98
C ILE A 50 -31.82 -10.76 6.67
N THR A 51 -32.46 -11.24 5.59
CA THR A 51 -31.83 -11.28 4.26
C THR A 51 -31.36 -9.91 3.81
N GLN A 52 -32.17 -8.86 4.04
CA GLN A 52 -31.81 -7.49 3.69
C GLN A 52 -30.60 -6.99 4.50
N ILE A 53 -30.56 -7.25 5.81
CA ILE A 53 -29.43 -6.88 6.68
C ILE A 53 -28.16 -7.58 6.21
N LEU A 54 -28.22 -8.89 5.93
CA LEU A 54 -27.06 -9.65 5.44
C LEU A 54 -26.59 -9.16 4.07
N PHE A 55 -27.50 -8.85 3.17
CA PHE A 55 -27.17 -8.27 1.87
C PHE A 55 -26.44 -6.92 2.01
N GLN A 56 -26.98 -6.04 2.87
CA GLN A 56 -26.35 -4.74 3.13
C GLN A 56 -24.96 -4.91 3.74
N ALA A 57 -24.81 -5.77 4.77
CA ALA A 57 -23.51 -6.03 5.40
C ALA A 57 -22.48 -6.58 4.40
N LYS A 58 -22.90 -7.51 3.52
CA LYS A 58 -22.04 -8.04 2.46
C LYS A 58 -21.66 -6.98 1.44
N ALA A 59 -22.61 -6.14 1.01
CA ALA A 59 -22.36 -5.05 0.07
C ALA A 59 -21.38 -4.02 0.66
N GLU A 60 -21.56 -3.66 1.94
CA GLU A 60 -20.62 -2.77 2.64
C GLU A 60 -19.23 -3.38 2.78
N ALA A 61 -19.13 -4.68 3.07
CA ALA A 61 -17.84 -5.37 3.15
C ALA A 61 -17.10 -5.35 1.81
N ILE A 62 -17.79 -5.67 0.70
CA ILE A 62 -17.23 -5.61 -0.66
C ILE A 62 -16.82 -4.17 -1.02
N GLN A 63 -17.63 -3.18 -0.66
CA GLN A 63 -17.31 -1.77 -0.92
C GLN A 63 -16.07 -1.33 -0.15
N LYS A 64 -15.94 -1.72 1.12
CA LYS A 64 -14.74 -1.45 1.93
C LYS A 64 -13.51 -2.13 1.36
N GLU A 65 -13.62 -3.38 0.93
CA GLU A 65 -12.51 -4.11 0.30
C GLU A 65 -12.00 -3.37 -0.94
N LYS A 66 -12.90 -2.99 -1.86
CA LYS A 66 -12.56 -2.20 -3.05
C LYS A 66 -11.93 -0.85 -2.70
N TYR A 67 -12.45 -0.19 -1.66
CA TYR A 67 -11.91 1.09 -1.20
C TYR A 67 -10.48 0.94 -0.68
N TYR A 68 -10.18 -0.10 0.12
CA TYR A 68 -8.83 -0.39 0.58
C TYR A 68 -7.89 -0.73 -0.58
N GLU A 69 -8.34 -1.53 -1.53
CA GLU A 69 -7.57 -1.86 -2.73
C GLU A 69 -7.20 -0.60 -3.53
N LEU A 70 -8.16 0.31 -3.74
CA LEU A 70 -7.91 1.58 -4.42
C LEU A 70 -6.89 2.43 -3.66
N ILE A 71 -7.04 2.59 -2.34
CA ILE A 71 -6.06 3.33 -1.53
C ILE A 71 -4.68 2.70 -1.63
N MET A 72 -4.57 1.39 -1.44
CA MET A 72 -3.32 0.65 -1.53
C MET A 72 -2.59 0.87 -2.86
N ASN A 73 -3.34 0.97 -3.96
CA ASN A 73 -2.77 1.18 -5.29
C ASN A 73 -2.53 2.65 -5.66
N GLN A 74 -3.01 3.60 -4.86
CA GLN A 74 -2.76 5.04 -5.07
C GLN A 74 -1.55 5.58 -4.30
N VAL A 75 -1.03 4.83 -3.33
CA VAL A 75 0.14 5.26 -2.56
C VAL A 75 1.43 4.96 -3.33
N ASN A 76 2.39 5.89 -3.29
CA ASN A 76 3.72 5.75 -3.88
C ASN A 76 4.67 4.90 -2.99
N THR A 77 4.11 4.08 -2.12
CA THR A 77 4.82 3.15 -1.26
C THR A 77 4.47 1.74 -1.68
N GLY A 78 5.45 0.94 -1.99
CA GLY A 78 5.25 -0.49 -2.20
C GLY A 78 4.92 -1.16 -0.87
N ILE A 79 3.81 -1.86 -0.81
CA ILE A 79 3.34 -2.57 0.38
C ILE A 79 3.31 -4.06 0.07
N ILE A 80 3.92 -4.84 0.95
CA ILE A 80 3.99 -6.30 0.87
C ILE A 80 3.58 -6.85 2.24
N VAL A 81 2.71 -7.85 2.25
CA VAL A 81 2.27 -8.55 3.46
C VAL A 81 2.61 -10.02 3.31
N GLU A 82 3.44 -10.54 4.20
CA GLU A 82 3.92 -11.92 4.19
C GLU A 82 3.69 -12.63 5.52
N ASP A 83 3.68 -13.98 5.49
CA ASP A 83 3.71 -14.82 6.69
C ASP A 83 5.15 -15.19 7.10
N ASP A 84 5.27 -15.88 8.24
CA ASP A 84 6.54 -16.38 8.76
C ASP A 84 7.26 -17.38 7.84
N LYS A 85 6.56 -17.89 6.83
CA LYS A 85 7.10 -18.81 5.82
C LYS A 85 7.54 -18.09 4.55
N GLY A 86 7.29 -16.77 4.45
CA GLY A 86 7.57 -15.95 3.29
C GLY A 86 6.51 -16.06 2.19
N ASN A 87 5.31 -16.59 2.47
CA ASN A 87 4.21 -16.54 1.52
C ASN A 87 3.63 -15.12 1.50
N ILE A 88 3.44 -14.57 0.32
CA ILE A 88 2.87 -13.23 0.14
C ILE A 88 1.34 -13.32 0.10
N PHE A 89 0.68 -12.69 1.06
CA PHE A 89 -0.78 -12.60 1.11
C PHE A 89 -1.31 -11.44 0.29
N GLN A 90 -0.58 -10.31 0.34
CA GLN A 90 -1.00 -9.10 -0.33
C GLN A 90 0.20 -8.27 -0.77
N THR A 91 0.07 -7.67 -1.95
CA THR A 91 1.01 -6.69 -2.46
C THR A 91 0.25 -5.66 -3.30
N ASN A 92 0.73 -4.43 -3.35
CA ASN A 92 0.16 -3.41 -4.23
C ASN A 92 0.98 -3.28 -5.53
N ASN A 93 0.42 -2.54 -6.48
CA ASN A 93 1.05 -2.32 -7.79
C ASN A 93 2.42 -1.63 -7.68
N GLU A 94 2.58 -0.73 -6.70
CA GLU A 94 3.84 -0.03 -6.49
C GLU A 94 4.97 -0.96 -6.03
N ALA A 95 4.69 -1.93 -5.16
CA ALA A 95 5.67 -2.94 -4.78
C ALA A 95 6.12 -3.78 -5.99
N LEU A 96 5.17 -4.22 -6.81
CA LEU A 96 5.47 -4.96 -8.04
C LEU A 96 6.33 -4.14 -9.00
N ARG A 97 5.99 -2.85 -9.18
CA ARG A 97 6.74 -1.91 -10.03
C ARG A 97 8.17 -1.71 -9.55
N LEU A 98 8.36 -1.46 -8.24
CA LEU A 98 9.68 -1.22 -7.65
C LEU A 98 10.58 -2.45 -7.72
N LEU A 99 10.01 -3.64 -7.51
CA LEU A 99 10.73 -4.91 -7.59
C LEU A 99 10.91 -5.42 -9.02
N GLY A 100 10.21 -4.84 -10.02
CA GLY A 100 10.22 -5.32 -11.39
C GLY A 100 9.51 -6.65 -11.58
N LEU A 101 8.53 -6.96 -10.72
CA LEU A 101 7.77 -8.22 -10.77
C LEU A 101 6.35 -7.97 -11.32
N THR A 102 5.82 -8.95 -12.04
CA THR A 102 4.41 -8.96 -12.46
C THR A 102 3.52 -9.68 -11.47
N VAL A 103 4.07 -10.68 -10.78
CA VAL A 103 3.39 -11.45 -9.73
C VAL A 103 4.38 -11.75 -8.62
N PHE A 104 3.97 -11.53 -7.39
CA PHE A 104 4.78 -11.78 -6.20
C PHE A 104 3.99 -12.64 -5.20
N THR A 105 4.38 -13.90 -5.05
CA THR A 105 3.67 -14.91 -4.25
C THR A 105 4.52 -15.47 -3.11
N HIS A 106 5.85 -15.31 -3.18
CA HIS A 106 6.75 -15.83 -2.17
C HIS A 106 8.05 -15.00 -2.14
N ALA A 107 8.56 -14.71 -0.93
CA ALA A 107 9.78 -13.92 -0.69
C ALA A 107 11.01 -14.43 -1.46
N ARG A 108 11.14 -15.74 -1.68
CA ARG A 108 12.25 -16.33 -2.48
C ARG A 108 12.35 -15.80 -3.91
N GLN A 109 11.28 -15.19 -4.45
CA GLN A 109 11.35 -14.57 -5.77
C GLN A 109 12.29 -13.37 -5.80
N LEU A 110 12.54 -12.73 -4.65
CA LEU A 110 13.51 -11.64 -4.51
C LEU A 110 14.94 -12.07 -4.86
N GLY A 111 15.31 -13.30 -4.53
CA GLY A 111 16.62 -13.86 -4.90
C GLY A 111 16.84 -14.04 -6.41
N ARG A 112 15.77 -13.93 -7.24
CA ARG A 112 15.90 -13.90 -8.70
C ARG A 112 16.19 -12.51 -9.24
N ILE A 113 15.90 -11.47 -8.45
CA ILE A 113 16.16 -10.07 -8.80
C ILE A 113 17.62 -9.74 -8.42
N ASP A 114 17.98 -10.07 -7.16
CA ASP A 114 19.33 -9.92 -6.62
C ASP A 114 19.52 -10.97 -5.52
N GLU A 115 20.66 -11.68 -5.53
CA GLU A 115 20.94 -12.80 -4.61
C GLU A 115 20.87 -12.40 -3.13
N ASN A 116 21.16 -11.13 -2.83
CA ASN A 116 21.17 -10.62 -1.47
C ASN A 116 19.85 -9.97 -1.04
N LEU A 117 18.95 -9.66 -1.99
CA LEU A 117 17.74 -8.87 -1.71
C LEU A 117 16.81 -9.58 -0.73
N GLU A 118 16.61 -10.89 -0.89
CA GLU A 118 15.80 -11.70 0.04
C GLU A 118 16.35 -11.61 1.46
N ARG A 119 17.67 -11.80 1.63
CA ARG A 119 18.33 -11.70 2.92
C ARG A 119 18.23 -10.30 3.51
N LEU A 120 18.55 -9.28 2.72
CA LEU A 120 18.54 -7.89 3.16
C LEU A 120 17.15 -7.46 3.67
N ILE A 121 16.08 -7.88 3.00
CA ILE A 121 14.71 -7.59 3.44
C ILE A 121 14.34 -8.44 4.68
N SER A 122 14.77 -9.68 4.72
CA SER A 122 14.48 -10.59 5.86
C SER A 122 15.17 -10.15 7.14
N ASP A 123 16.36 -9.56 7.06
CA ASP A 123 17.17 -9.11 8.19
C ASP A 123 16.67 -7.79 8.82
N VAL A 124 15.79 -7.05 8.14
CA VAL A 124 15.23 -5.80 8.67
C VAL A 124 14.34 -6.09 9.88
N ARG A 125 14.70 -5.52 11.01
CA ARG A 125 13.93 -5.66 12.25
C ARG A 125 12.69 -4.77 12.25
N PRO A 126 11.61 -5.19 12.90
CA PRO A 126 10.42 -4.38 13.06
C PRO A 126 10.74 -3.02 13.68
N GLY A 127 10.24 -1.95 13.05
CA GLY A 127 10.46 -0.56 13.47
C GLY A 127 11.74 0.09 12.94
N GLU A 128 12.67 -0.66 12.38
CA GLU A 128 13.88 -0.11 11.75
C GLU A 128 13.63 0.32 10.31
N LYS A 129 14.42 1.30 9.85
CA LYS A 129 14.46 1.75 8.45
C LYS A 129 15.82 1.41 7.87
N HIS A 130 15.85 0.59 6.84
CA HIS A 130 17.05 0.22 6.11
C HIS A 130 17.02 0.76 4.69
N GLN A 131 18.20 1.06 4.16
CA GLN A 131 18.37 1.41 2.74
C GLN A 131 19.03 0.23 2.05
N ILE A 132 18.45 -0.18 0.93
CA ILE A 132 18.90 -1.32 0.14
C ILE A 132 19.10 -0.83 -1.29
N SER A 133 20.20 -1.23 -1.92
CA SER A 133 20.47 -0.94 -3.31
C SER A 133 20.69 -2.22 -4.08
N PHE A 134 20.07 -2.32 -5.24
CA PHE A 134 20.26 -3.44 -6.16
C PHE A 134 20.19 -2.97 -7.61
N ILE A 135 20.64 -3.80 -8.53
CA ILE A 135 20.64 -3.51 -9.96
C ILE A 135 19.55 -4.33 -10.64
N ASN A 136 18.70 -3.68 -11.41
CA ASN A 136 17.72 -4.32 -12.28
C ASN A 136 17.94 -3.88 -13.75
N GLU A 137 17.05 -4.31 -14.64
CA GLU A 137 17.10 -3.96 -16.06
C GLU A 137 17.03 -2.44 -16.34
N ARG A 138 16.54 -1.63 -15.38
CA ARG A 138 16.39 -0.17 -15.47
C ARG A 138 17.56 0.59 -14.87
N GLY A 139 18.53 -0.10 -14.24
CA GLY A 139 19.68 0.47 -13.58
C GLY A 139 19.72 0.22 -12.08
N THR A 140 20.46 1.06 -11.36
CA THR A 140 20.55 0.97 -9.89
C THR A 140 19.29 1.53 -9.25
N VAL A 141 18.66 0.72 -8.42
CA VAL A 141 17.47 1.08 -7.64
C VAL A 141 17.85 1.22 -6.17
N HIS A 142 17.51 2.34 -5.56
CA HIS A 142 17.71 2.58 -4.14
C HIS A 142 16.38 2.58 -3.43
N LEU A 143 16.18 1.61 -2.52
CA LEU A 143 14.94 1.47 -1.77
C LEU A 143 15.17 1.76 -0.29
N SER A 144 14.23 2.48 0.30
CA SER A 144 14.06 2.55 1.75
C SER A 144 13.05 1.48 2.16
N VAL A 145 13.46 0.55 3.02
CA VAL A 145 12.63 -0.55 3.52
C VAL A 145 12.32 -0.35 4.99
N ARG A 146 11.07 -0.50 5.36
CA ARG A 146 10.60 -0.53 6.75
C ARG A 146 9.73 -1.76 6.95
N VAL A 147 9.94 -2.46 8.06
CA VAL A 147 9.17 -3.64 8.44
C VAL A 147 8.36 -3.34 9.70
N SER A 148 7.13 -3.81 9.71
CA SER A 148 6.24 -3.86 10.88
C SER A 148 5.68 -5.27 11.00
N GLU A 149 5.41 -5.69 12.22
CA GLU A 149 4.83 -7.01 12.50
C GLU A 149 3.51 -6.84 13.24
N MET A 150 2.57 -7.71 12.95
CA MET A 150 1.29 -7.76 13.65
C MET A 150 0.75 -9.20 13.69
N THR A 151 -0.13 -9.45 14.62
CA THR A 151 -0.88 -10.72 14.68
C THR A 151 -2.28 -10.48 14.15
N LEU A 152 -2.67 -11.21 13.10
CA LEU A 152 -3.98 -11.16 12.49
C LEU A 152 -4.62 -12.55 12.58
N GLN A 153 -5.75 -12.70 13.30
CA GLN A 153 -6.45 -13.98 13.47
C GLN A 153 -5.51 -15.15 13.85
N GLU A 154 -4.69 -14.94 14.88
CA GLU A 154 -3.68 -15.90 15.39
C GLU A 154 -2.52 -16.20 14.42
N LYS A 155 -2.46 -15.54 13.26
CA LYS A 155 -1.34 -15.61 12.32
C LYS A 155 -0.43 -14.42 12.50
N HIS A 156 0.86 -14.69 12.62
CA HIS A 156 1.88 -13.66 12.60
C HIS A 156 2.10 -13.23 11.15
N VAL A 157 2.08 -11.93 10.91
CA VAL A 157 2.28 -11.34 9.57
C VAL A 157 3.28 -10.20 9.65
N ARG A 158 4.14 -10.09 8.64
CA ARG A 158 5.08 -8.99 8.43
C ARG A 158 4.53 -8.08 7.33
N ILE A 159 4.54 -6.79 7.59
CA ILE A 159 4.19 -5.75 6.62
C ILE A 159 5.47 -5.04 6.25
N ILE A 160 5.85 -5.12 4.99
CA ILE A 160 7.06 -4.51 4.44
C ILE A 160 6.63 -3.34 3.58
N ALA A 161 7.08 -2.14 3.94
CA ALA A 161 6.91 -0.92 3.17
C ALA A 161 8.22 -0.58 2.47
N ILE A 162 8.18 -0.41 1.15
CA ILE A 162 9.32 -0.05 0.31
C ILE A 162 9.05 1.26 -0.43
N ASN A 163 10.01 2.17 -0.41
CA ASN A 163 9.93 3.44 -1.12
C ASN A 163 11.17 3.61 -1.99
N ASP A 164 10.96 4.11 -3.21
CA ASP A 164 12.05 4.57 -4.07
C ASP A 164 12.61 5.88 -3.51
N ILE A 165 13.92 5.92 -3.28
CA ILE A 165 14.62 7.09 -2.76
C ILE A 165 15.58 7.71 -3.79
N ASN A 166 15.53 7.27 -5.04
CA ASN A 166 16.40 7.82 -6.09
C ASN A 166 16.18 9.33 -6.25
N SER A 167 14.93 9.78 -6.34
CA SER A 167 14.61 11.20 -6.47
C SER A 167 15.05 12.03 -5.25
N GLU A 168 14.93 11.47 -4.03
CA GLU A 168 15.40 12.13 -2.81
C GLU A 168 16.93 12.26 -2.75
N LEU A 169 17.64 11.29 -3.32
CA LEU A 169 19.10 11.34 -3.43
C LEU A 169 19.54 12.36 -4.47
N ASP A 170 18.90 12.37 -5.63
CA ASP A 170 19.16 13.34 -6.71
C ASP A 170 18.93 14.78 -6.22
N ASP A 171 17.82 15.03 -5.51
CA ASP A 171 17.52 16.36 -4.95
C ASP A 171 18.59 16.82 -3.93
N LYS A 172 19.05 15.91 -3.05
CA LYS A 172 20.12 16.22 -2.09
C LYS A 172 21.46 16.45 -2.76
N GLU A 173 21.77 15.72 -3.82
CA GLU A 173 22.96 15.91 -4.60
C GLU A 173 22.94 17.29 -5.28
N ILE A 174 21.85 17.66 -5.94
CA ILE A 174 21.65 18.98 -6.54
C ILE A 174 21.78 20.08 -5.49
N GLU A 175 21.16 19.95 -4.33
CA GLU A 175 21.26 20.91 -3.25
C GLU A 175 22.72 21.06 -2.76
N SER A 176 23.46 19.96 -2.66
CA SER A 176 24.88 19.95 -2.30
C SER A 176 25.72 20.63 -3.36
N TRP A 177 25.45 20.40 -4.65
CA TRP A 177 26.11 21.09 -5.76
C TRP A 177 25.84 22.60 -5.75
N ILE A 178 24.61 23.03 -5.52
CA ILE A 178 24.25 24.45 -5.41
C ILE A 178 25.01 25.10 -4.25
N ARG A 179 25.06 24.42 -3.10
CA ARG A 179 25.82 24.92 -1.94
C ARG A 179 27.32 25.05 -2.22
N LEU A 180 27.92 24.03 -2.84
CA LEU A 180 29.31 24.02 -3.21
C LEU A 180 29.63 25.15 -4.22
N THR A 181 28.81 25.29 -5.25
CA THR A 181 28.95 26.35 -6.27
C THR A 181 28.89 27.74 -5.64
N ARG A 182 27.97 27.95 -4.67
CA ARG A 182 27.85 29.23 -3.94
C ARG A 182 29.14 29.55 -3.16
N VAL A 183 29.71 28.57 -2.44
CA VAL A 183 30.93 28.73 -1.68
C VAL A 183 32.10 29.04 -2.61
N LEU A 184 32.26 28.26 -3.70
CA LEU A 184 33.31 28.49 -4.70
C LEU A 184 33.21 29.88 -5.35
N THR A 185 32.00 30.29 -5.73
CA THR A 185 31.77 31.61 -6.30
C THR A 185 32.17 32.73 -5.34
N HIS A 186 31.83 32.59 -4.06
CA HIS A 186 32.19 33.54 -3.02
C HIS A 186 33.71 33.62 -2.83
N GLU A 187 34.41 32.47 -2.78
CA GLU A 187 35.87 32.42 -2.66
C GLU A 187 36.57 32.97 -3.89
N ILE A 188 36.06 32.67 -5.09
CA ILE A 188 36.58 33.24 -6.35
C ILE A 188 36.42 34.77 -6.34
N MET A 189 35.23 35.27 -5.98
CA MET A 189 35.02 36.74 -5.93
C MET A 189 35.91 37.40 -4.89
N ASN A 190 36.08 36.79 -3.72
CA ASN A 190 36.98 37.29 -2.68
C ASN A 190 38.45 37.33 -3.13
N SER A 191 38.83 36.42 -4.02
CA SER A 191 40.19 36.37 -4.57
C SER A 191 40.40 37.31 -5.78
N VAL A 192 39.39 37.44 -6.64
CA VAL A 192 39.47 38.24 -7.88
C VAL A 192 39.28 39.73 -7.60
N THR A 193 38.37 40.10 -6.68
CA THR A 193 38.10 41.51 -6.36
C THR A 193 39.35 42.30 -5.96
N PRO A 194 40.24 41.83 -5.07
CA PRO A 194 41.50 42.50 -4.77
C PRO A 194 42.45 42.62 -5.98
N ILE A 195 42.50 41.59 -6.80
CA ILE A 195 43.35 41.60 -8.02
C ILE A 195 42.86 42.68 -8.99
N THR A 196 41.55 42.76 -9.22
CA THR A 196 40.96 43.79 -10.08
C THR A 196 41.24 45.19 -9.52
N SER A 197 41.05 45.37 -8.22
CA SER A 197 41.31 46.66 -7.53
C SER A 197 42.77 47.07 -7.61
N LEU A 198 43.73 46.16 -7.45
CA LEU A 198 45.14 46.40 -7.62
C LEU A 198 45.50 46.76 -9.05
N SER A 199 44.92 46.05 -10.04
CA SER A 199 45.09 46.34 -11.45
C SER A 199 44.62 47.74 -11.82
N ASP A 200 43.44 48.13 -11.35
CA ASP A 200 42.88 49.47 -11.58
C ASP A 200 43.75 50.56 -10.93
N THR A 201 44.27 50.30 -9.73
CA THR A 201 45.20 51.22 -9.05
C THR A 201 46.49 51.40 -9.84
N LEU A 202 47.10 50.33 -10.35
CA LEU A 202 48.29 50.37 -11.15
C LEU A 202 48.07 51.12 -12.47
N LEU A 203 46.92 50.89 -13.13
CA LEU A 203 46.55 51.62 -14.33
C LEU A 203 46.41 53.13 -14.09
N SER A 204 45.78 53.53 -13.00
CA SER A 204 45.57 54.91 -12.61
C SER A 204 46.91 55.61 -12.28
N LEU A 205 47.83 54.91 -11.63
CA LEU A 205 49.16 55.42 -11.35
C LEU A 205 49.98 55.64 -12.62
N HIS A 206 49.90 54.74 -13.60
CA HIS A 206 50.61 54.86 -14.88
C HIS A 206 50.11 56.04 -15.72
N GLN A 207 48.78 56.28 -15.71
CA GLN A 207 48.14 57.42 -16.40
C GLN A 207 48.52 58.81 -15.82
N ASN A 208 48.92 58.86 -14.55
CA ASN A 208 49.27 60.12 -13.84
C ASN A 208 50.80 60.45 -13.92
N VAL A 209 51.65 59.65 -14.62
CA VAL A 209 53.08 59.84 -14.74
C VAL A 209 53.48 60.42 -16.12
N ASP A 210 52.54 60.50 -17.07
CA ASP A 210 52.69 61.20 -18.34
C ASP A 210 52.07 62.61 -18.23
#